data_f68143413f26542d0940e40a43a3d119
#
_entry.id   f68143413f26542d0940e40a43a3d119
#
_cell.length_a   1.000
_cell.length_b   1.000
_cell.length_c   1.000
_cell.angle_alpha   90.00
_cell.angle_beta   90.00
_cell.angle_gamma   90.00
#
_symmetry.space_group_name_H-M   'P 1'
#
loop_
_entity.id
_entity.type
_entity.pdbx_description
1 polymer ?
#
loop_
_entity_poly.entity_id
_entity_poly.type
_entity_poly.pdbx_seq_one_letter_code
_entity_poly.pdbx_strand_id
1 'polypeptide(L)'
;MSESSHSSRPISPSSEPAPADGTGLIRIRGARQHNLKNLDLDIRTGELTVVTGPSGSGKSSLVFDTLYAEGQRRYVETFSAYARQFLDRMDKPAVDRVDGVPPAIAIDQTNPVRSSRSTVGTMTELNDHLKLLYARAGRLFDRQTALAVRHDSPETIYAELQQRAAAAGDPRLVVTFPVELPASATPEDIEQWLAASGFTRVQAERLVERAPEPGPGPDLGSDTDSSDAAKSKSGKRKAAPAAPQQVRLLDVVADRFRLSNAERVRVMEAIELGLRRGGGRLSVYALQPAGADGSEPEPLLWKFSTGLHCPESELRYAEPLPSLFSFNSAVGACDSCRGFGRVIGVDWGLVIPNDKLTLRAGAIKPIQTPAYQECQDDLMRHAEAAGIPRDLPWGQLTPEQRHWVLEGSPNWNGKWNQQWYGIKRFFDYLESKAYKMHIRVLLSKYRSYTECPSCRGARLKTESLLWRLGSKAQADAALAPALRFLPVGVDWTREQLEALPGLCLHDLMQLPIDRLRAFFVALQSDLAGVDAGAGTLAGPLAGAGSLLGAVALAGASAGLLVGAD
;
A
#
# COMPACT_ATOMS: atom_id res chain seq x y z
N MET A 1 -39.80 -46.66 -42.24
CA MET A 1 -39.10 -47.79 -42.87
C MET A 1 -37.75 -47.20 -43.27
N SER A 2 -36.63 -47.51 -42.72
CA SER A 2 -36.02 -48.72 -42.14
C SER A 2 -35.00 -48.29 -41.07
N GLU A 3 -35.06 -48.92 -39.93
CA GLU A 3 -34.10 -48.83 -38.83
C GLU A 3 -32.77 -49.51 -39.26
N SER A 4 -31.65 -48.86 -39.02
CA SER A 4 -30.33 -49.47 -39.06
C SER A 4 -29.73 -49.48 -37.65
N SER A 5 -29.85 -50.64 -37.03
CA SER A 5 -29.23 -51.01 -35.75
C SER A 5 -27.73 -51.17 -35.93
N HIS A 6 -26.92 -50.27 -35.29
CA HIS A 6 -25.50 -50.51 -35.10
C HIS A 6 -25.27 -51.29 -33.81
N SER A 7 -24.96 -52.57 -34.01
CA SER A 7 -24.46 -53.50 -33.01
C SER A 7 -23.00 -53.12 -32.64
N SER A 8 -22.78 -52.62 -31.44
CA SER A 8 -21.45 -52.45 -30.84
C SER A 8 -20.96 -53.82 -30.31
N ARG A 9 -19.92 -54.35 -30.96
CA ARG A 9 -19.17 -55.51 -30.47
C ARG A 9 -18.47 -55.16 -29.14
N PRO A 10 -18.49 -56.04 -28.14
CA PRO A 10 -17.69 -55.88 -26.92
C PRO A 10 -16.21 -56.06 -27.28
N ILE A 11 -15.39 -55.06 -26.88
CA ILE A 11 -13.93 -55.14 -26.94
C ILE A 11 -13.50 -56.14 -25.85
N SER A 12 -12.88 -57.25 -26.24
CA SER A 12 -12.27 -58.21 -25.34
C SER A 12 -11.11 -57.55 -24.57
N PRO A 13 -10.93 -57.80 -23.25
CA PRO A 13 -9.80 -57.25 -22.52
C PRO A 13 -8.51 -57.90 -23.04
N SER A 14 -7.58 -57.08 -23.55
CA SER A 14 -6.22 -57.50 -23.84
C SER A 14 -5.56 -57.96 -22.53
N SER A 15 -4.98 -59.18 -22.56
CA SER A 15 -4.19 -59.73 -21.46
C SER A 15 -2.96 -58.87 -21.21
N GLU A 16 -3.02 -58.00 -20.18
CA GLU A 16 -1.85 -57.32 -19.69
C GLU A 16 -0.90 -58.27 -18.96
N PRO A 17 0.42 -58.10 -19.13
CA PRO A 17 1.40 -58.91 -18.37
C PRO A 17 1.29 -58.55 -16.88
N ALA A 18 1.26 -59.59 -16.03
CA ALA A 18 1.26 -59.44 -14.59
C ALA A 18 2.51 -58.67 -14.12
N PRO A 19 2.37 -57.64 -13.25
CA PRO A 19 3.52 -56.92 -12.76
C PRO A 19 4.38 -57.81 -11.86
N ALA A 20 5.67 -57.84 -12.13
CA ALA A 20 6.66 -58.42 -11.25
C ALA A 20 6.75 -57.56 -9.98
N ASP A 21 6.73 -58.21 -8.84
CA ASP A 21 7.01 -57.74 -7.49
C ASP A 21 6.29 -56.47 -6.96
N GLY A 22 5.56 -56.67 -5.87
CA GLY A 22 4.73 -55.79 -5.04
C GLY A 22 5.17 -54.39 -4.65
N THR A 23 6.05 -53.73 -5.36
CA THR A 23 6.69 -52.45 -5.05
C THR A 23 6.08 -51.24 -5.78
N GLY A 24 4.97 -51.36 -6.44
CA GLY A 24 4.37 -50.27 -7.23
C GLY A 24 2.88 -50.03 -6.97
N LEU A 25 2.34 -50.40 -5.81
CA LEU A 25 0.92 -50.26 -5.50
C LEU A 25 0.66 -49.41 -4.26
N ILE A 26 -0.24 -48.47 -4.38
CA ILE A 26 -0.87 -47.81 -3.24
C ILE A 26 -2.10 -48.64 -2.87
N ARG A 27 -2.15 -49.15 -1.65
CA ARG A 27 -3.25 -49.99 -1.16
C ARG A 27 -4.08 -49.23 -0.13
N ILE A 28 -5.34 -48.99 -0.42
CA ILE A 28 -6.31 -48.38 0.47
C ILE A 28 -7.25 -49.46 0.98
N ARG A 29 -7.49 -49.54 2.29
CA ARG A 29 -8.40 -50.47 2.92
C ARG A 29 -9.31 -49.79 3.91
N GLY A 30 -10.61 -50.01 3.77
CA GLY A 30 -11.60 -49.50 4.69
C GLY A 30 -11.80 -47.99 4.66
N ALA A 31 -11.71 -47.36 3.51
CA ALA A 31 -11.93 -45.90 3.41
C ALA A 31 -13.39 -45.53 3.66
N ARG A 32 -13.60 -44.72 4.73
CA ARG A 32 -14.93 -44.29 5.21
C ARG A 32 -15.06 -42.78 5.36
N GLN A 33 -14.12 -42.04 4.77
CA GLN A 33 -14.15 -40.56 4.87
C GLN A 33 -15.39 -39.99 4.19
N HIS A 34 -16.11 -39.13 4.87
CA HIS A 34 -17.37 -38.50 4.41
C HIS A 34 -18.39 -39.54 3.92
N ASN A 35 -18.69 -39.57 2.63
CA ASN A 35 -19.68 -40.47 2.00
C ASN A 35 -19.11 -41.77 1.43
N LEU A 36 -17.82 -42.06 1.66
CA LEU A 36 -17.22 -43.34 1.25
C LEU A 36 -17.76 -44.48 2.11
N LYS A 37 -18.07 -45.60 1.45
CA LYS A 37 -18.75 -46.76 2.05
C LYS A 37 -17.77 -47.93 2.22
N ASN A 38 -16.76 -47.78 3.10
CA ASN A 38 -15.78 -48.80 3.42
C ASN A 38 -15.08 -49.36 2.16
N LEU A 39 -14.50 -48.45 1.38
CA LEU A 39 -13.92 -48.75 0.08
C LEU A 39 -12.52 -49.33 0.22
N ASP A 40 -12.29 -50.45 -0.48
CA ASP A 40 -10.96 -51.06 -0.71
C ASP A 40 -10.54 -50.81 -2.15
N LEU A 41 -9.32 -50.34 -2.35
CA LEU A 41 -8.80 -49.95 -3.67
C LEU A 41 -7.29 -50.14 -3.74
N ASP A 42 -6.80 -50.62 -4.87
CA ASP A 42 -5.37 -50.66 -5.21
C ASP A 42 -5.11 -49.76 -6.42
N ILE A 43 -4.15 -48.83 -6.29
CA ILE A 43 -3.77 -47.86 -7.33
C ILE A 43 -2.31 -48.11 -7.69
N ARG A 44 -2.00 -48.23 -8.99
CA ARG A 44 -0.62 -48.36 -9.46
C ARG A 44 0.13 -47.04 -9.36
N THR A 45 1.37 -47.12 -8.90
CA THR A 45 2.27 -45.94 -8.90
C THR A 45 2.93 -45.79 -10.27
N GLY A 46 3.23 -44.53 -10.66
CA GLY A 46 3.86 -44.24 -11.95
C GLY A 46 2.90 -44.20 -13.14
N GLU A 47 1.60 -44.35 -12.91
CA GLU A 47 0.57 -44.30 -13.94
C GLU A 47 -0.37 -43.09 -13.73
N LEU A 48 -0.97 -42.58 -14.80
CA LEU A 48 -2.01 -41.57 -14.74
C LEU A 48 -3.35 -42.25 -14.38
N THR A 49 -3.83 -42.00 -13.16
CA THR A 49 -5.12 -42.51 -12.70
C THR A 49 -6.17 -41.41 -12.75
N VAL A 50 -7.28 -41.62 -13.45
CA VAL A 50 -8.40 -40.71 -13.56
C VAL A 50 -9.57 -41.19 -12.71
N VAL A 51 -10.02 -40.36 -11.76
CA VAL A 51 -11.17 -40.66 -10.88
C VAL A 51 -12.39 -39.86 -11.36
N THR A 52 -13.39 -40.58 -11.91
CA THR A 52 -14.60 -39.99 -12.49
C THR A 52 -15.86 -40.42 -11.74
N GLY A 53 -16.97 -39.74 -11.98
CA GLY A 53 -18.28 -40.08 -11.40
C GLY A 53 -19.16 -38.86 -11.20
N PRO A 54 -20.46 -39.03 -10.86
CA PRO A 54 -21.38 -37.92 -10.61
C PRO A 54 -20.96 -37.06 -9.43
N SER A 55 -21.49 -35.82 -9.36
CA SER A 55 -21.24 -34.94 -8.22
C SER A 55 -21.74 -35.61 -6.93
N GLY A 56 -20.96 -35.48 -5.84
CA GLY A 56 -21.29 -36.11 -4.56
C GLY A 56 -20.96 -37.59 -4.44
N SER A 57 -20.33 -38.25 -5.46
CA SER A 57 -19.98 -39.69 -5.39
C SER A 57 -18.78 -40.01 -4.50
N GLY A 58 -18.10 -39.02 -3.90
CA GLY A 58 -16.94 -39.23 -3.02
C GLY A 58 -15.58 -39.16 -3.70
N LYS A 59 -15.48 -38.69 -4.96
CA LYS A 59 -14.20 -38.58 -5.69
C LYS A 59 -13.17 -37.75 -4.92
N SER A 60 -13.54 -36.55 -4.47
CA SER A 60 -12.67 -35.68 -3.69
C SER A 60 -12.35 -36.28 -2.33
N SER A 61 -13.34 -36.94 -1.68
CA SER A 61 -13.13 -37.61 -0.40
C SER A 61 -12.12 -38.77 -0.48
N LEU A 62 -12.07 -39.49 -1.61
CA LEU A 62 -11.08 -40.52 -1.84
C LEU A 62 -9.68 -39.93 -2.10
N VAL A 63 -9.59 -38.93 -3.02
CA VAL A 63 -8.28 -38.46 -3.51
C VAL A 63 -7.67 -37.44 -2.53
N PHE A 64 -8.44 -36.42 -2.10
CA PHE A 64 -7.91 -35.36 -1.25
C PHE A 64 -8.04 -35.70 0.24
N ASP A 65 -9.26 -36.06 0.70
CA ASP A 65 -9.52 -36.20 2.13
C ASP A 65 -9.05 -37.58 2.69
N THR A 66 -8.69 -38.55 1.85
CA THR A 66 -8.14 -39.84 2.27
C THR A 66 -6.69 -40.01 1.82
N LEU A 67 -6.44 -40.10 0.52
CA LEU A 67 -5.11 -40.46 0.00
C LEU A 67 -4.08 -39.36 0.21
N TYR A 68 -4.39 -38.14 -0.22
CA TYR A 68 -3.50 -36.99 -0.03
C TYR A 68 -3.33 -36.67 1.45
N ALA A 69 -4.42 -36.63 2.22
CA ALA A 69 -4.37 -36.34 3.65
C ALA A 69 -3.46 -37.32 4.42
N GLU A 70 -3.54 -38.62 4.13
CA GLU A 70 -2.68 -39.61 4.77
C GLU A 70 -1.22 -39.51 4.30
N GLY A 71 -0.98 -39.23 3.00
CA GLY A 71 0.36 -39.04 2.47
C GLY A 71 1.03 -37.80 3.08
N GLN A 72 0.31 -36.68 3.16
CA GLN A 72 0.79 -35.43 3.76
C GLN A 72 1.02 -35.59 5.27
N ARG A 73 0.11 -36.26 5.99
CA ARG A 73 0.23 -36.51 7.42
C ARG A 73 1.52 -37.29 7.73
N ARG A 74 1.78 -38.36 7.01
CA ARG A 74 3.01 -39.18 7.17
C ARG A 74 4.26 -38.39 6.83
N TYR A 75 4.22 -37.60 5.76
CA TYR A 75 5.34 -36.75 5.38
C TYR A 75 5.66 -35.71 6.47
N VAL A 76 4.65 -35.02 7.00
CA VAL A 76 4.81 -34.06 8.10
C VAL A 76 5.34 -34.72 9.38
N GLU A 77 4.99 -35.97 9.65
CA GLU A 77 5.51 -36.72 10.81
C GLU A 77 7.03 -36.94 10.75
N THR A 78 7.62 -36.91 9.55
CA THR A 78 9.09 -37.05 9.40
C THR A 78 9.86 -35.80 9.82
N PHE A 79 9.21 -34.63 9.95
CA PHE A 79 9.86 -33.38 10.35
C PHE A 79 10.11 -33.31 11.86
N SER A 80 11.08 -32.46 12.26
CA SER A 80 11.34 -32.17 13.65
C SER A 80 10.10 -31.57 14.35
N ALA A 81 10.02 -31.72 15.67
CA ALA A 81 8.92 -31.18 16.47
C ALA A 81 8.77 -29.65 16.30
N TYR A 82 9.87 -28.93 16.11
CA TYR A 82 9.88 -27.50 15.84
C TYR A 82 9.27 -27.17 14.45
N ALA A 83 9.72 -27.85 13.38
CA ALA A 83 9.21 -27.61 12.05
C ALA A 83 7.70 -27.93 11.92
N ARG A 84 7.22 -28.95 12.65
CA ARG A 84 5.79 -29.31 12.68
C ARG A 84 4.86 -28.24 13.25
N GLN A 85 5.37 -27.27 14.00
CA GLN A 85 4.55 -26.16 14.55
C GLN A 85 4.14 -25.14 13.47
N PHE A 86 4.90 -25.07 12.38
CA PHE A 86 4.66 -24.14 11.27
C PHE A 86 3.92 -24.76 10.07
N LEU A 87 3.62 -26.06 10.13
CA LEU A 87 2.93 -26.78 9.07
C LEU A 87 1.47 -27.01 9.45
N ASP A 88 0.59 -26.88 8.47
CA ASP A 88 -0.82 -27.22 8.65
C ASP A 88 -0.95 -28.69 8.99
N ARG A 89 -1.64 -28.98 10.09
CA ARG A 89 -1.93 -30.35 10.51
C ARG A 89 -3.16 -30.85 9.77
N MET A 90 -3.02 -31.96 9.07
CA MET A 90 -4.16 -32.68 8.52
C MET A 90 -4.68 -33.69 9.55
N ASP A 91 -5.98 -33.73 9.70
CA ASP A 91 -6.64 -34.73 10.52
C ASP A 91 -6.43 -36.12 9.92
N LYS A 92 -6.33 -37.12 10.79
CA LYS A 92 -6.20 -38.51 10.34
C LYS A 92 -7.50 -38.91 9.63
N PRO A 93 -7.42 -39.35 8.34
CA PRO A 93 -8.60 -39.76 7.61
C PRO A 93 -9.26 -41.01 8.21
N ALA A 94 -10.55 -41.15 8.02
CA ALA A 94 -11.31 -42.34 8.42
C ALA A 94 -11.05 -43.50 7.46
N VAL A 95 -9.93 -44.16 7.64
CA VAL A 95 -9.44 -45.31 6.83
C VAL A 95 -8.75 -46.29 7.75
N ASP A 96 -8.91 -47.59 7.48
CA ASP A 96 -8.24 -48.61 8.30
C ASP A 96 -6.76 -48.65 8.02
N ARG A 97 -6.37 -48.66 6.74
CA ARG A 97 -4.97 -48.74 6.32
C ARG A 97 -4.75 -48.15 4.94
N VAL A 98 -3.62 -47.47 4.77
CA VAL A 98 -3.11 -46.99 3.47
C VAL A 98 -1.63 -47.35 3.40
N ASP A 99 -1.21 -48.14 2.43
CA ASP A 99 0.18 -48.54 2.23
C ASP A 99 0.71 -48.03 0.90
N GLY A 100 2.03 -47.81 0.81
CA GLY A 100 2.72 -47.46 -0.42
C GLY A 100 2.48 -46.04 -0.92
N VAL A 101 1.91 -45.16 -0.09
CA VAL A 101 1.69 -43.73 -0.44
C VAL A 101 3.02 -42.99 -0.43
N PRO A 102 3.46 -42.40 -1.55
CA PRO A 102 4.60 -41.48 -1.58
C PRO A 102 4.23 -40.13 -0.98
N PRO A 103 5.23 -39.23 -0.73
CA PRO A 103 4.96 -37.86 -0.43
C PRO A 103 4.07 -37.22 -1.52
N ALA A 104 2.94 -36.63 -1.10
CA ALA A 104 1.91 -36.19 -2.02
C ALA A 104 1.88 -34.66 -2.15
N ILE A 105 1.66 -34.19 -3.37
CA ILE A 105 1.36 -32.78 -3.66
C ILE A 105 -0.06 -32.75 -4.23
N ALA A 106 -0.91 -31.87 -3.68
CA ALA A 106 -2.24 -31.62 -4.22
C ALA A 106 -2.29 -30.24 -4.88
N ILE A 107 -2.91 -30.20 -6.06
CA ILE A 107 -3.33 -28.96 -6.71
C ILE A 107 -4.86 -28.96 -6.64
N ASP A 108 -5.41 -28.06 -5.82
CA ASP A 108 -6.84 -27.99 -5.56
C ASP A 108 -7.45 -26.73 -6.19
N GLN A 109 -8.72 -26.83 -6.58
CA GLN A 109 -9.52 -25.70 -7.05
C GLN A 109 -10.13 -24.88 -5.90
N THR A 110 -9.57 -24.93 -4.70
CA THR A 110 -10.06 -24.09 -3.60
C THR A 110 -9.91 -22.63 -3.95
N ASN A 111 -10.96 -21.86 -3.67
CA ASN A 111 -10.87 -20.40 -3.78
C ASN A 111 -9.85 -19.89 -2.74
N PRO A 112 -8.68 -19.43 -3.17
CA PRO A 112 -7.63 -18.99 -2.26
C PRO A 112 -7.95 -17.65 -1.57
N VAL A 113 -9.09 -17.02 -1.90
CA VAL A 113 -9.56 -15.79 -1.28
C VAL A 113 -10.02 -16.05 0.15
N ARG A 114 -9.10 -15.95 1.11
CA ARG A 114 -9.37 -16.17 2.54
C ARG A 114 -9.82 -14.91 3.28
N SER A 115 -9.58 -13.73 2.72
CA SER A 115 -9.91 -12.45 3.36
C SER A 115 -10.20 -11.37 2.34
N SER A 116 -10.85 -10.28 2.78
CA SER A 116 -11.09 -9.08 1.96
C SER A 116 -9.81 -8.34 1.53
N ARG A 117 -8.65 -8.76 2.02
CA ARG A 117 -7.32 -8.28 1.59
C ARG A 117 -6.71 -9.11 0.46
N SER A 118 -7.26 -10.28 0.18
CA SER A 118 -6.78 -11.12 -0.92
C SER A 118 -7.07 -10.44 -2.26
N THR A 119 -6.06 -10.38 -3.10
CA THR A 119 -6.11 -9.82 -4.46
C THR A 119 -5.42 -10.78 -5.41
N VAL A 120 -5.62 -10.63 -6.72
CA VAL A 120 -4.85 -11.40 -7.73
C VAL A 120 -3.35 -11.26 -7.46
N GLY A 121 -2.86 -10.04 -7.22
CA GLY A 121 -1.45 -9.80 -6.95
C GLY A 121 -0.89 -10.46 -5.68
N THR A 122 -1.72 -10.67 -4.63
CA THR A 122 -1.30 -11.40 -3.43
C THR A 122 -1.35 -12.91 -3.60
N MET A 123 -2.21 -13.39 -4.50
CA MET A 123 -2.37 -14.82 -4.77
C MET A 123 -1.32 -15.36 -5.76
N THR A 124 -0.86 -14.50 -6.66
CA THR A 124 0.15 -14.80 -7.67
C THR A 124 1.55 -14.36 -7.26
N GLU A 125 1.74 -13.83 -6.04
CA GLU A 125 2.98 -13.23 -5.53
C GLU A 125 3.47 -11.99 -6.31
N LEU A 126 2.71 -11.52 -7.31
CA LEU A 126 3.04 -10.32 -8.09
C LEU A 126 3.28 -9.09 -7.20
N ASN A 127 2.51 -8.95 -6.13
CA ASN A 127 2.70 -7.85 -5.18
C ASN A 127 4.07 -7.90 -4.50
N ASP A 128 4.62 -9.07 -4.26
CA ASP A 128 5.92 -9.21 -3.60
C ASP A 128 7.05 -8.77 -4.52
N HIS A 129 6.96 -9.10 -5.81
CA HIS A 129 7.87 -8.58 -6.83
C HIS A 129 7.71 -7.07 -7.02
N LEU A 130 6.47 -6.55 -7.08
CA LEU A 130 6.21 -5.13 -7.23
C LEU A 130 6.77 -4.30 -6.06
N LYS A 131 6.62 -4.77 -4.82
CA LYS A 131 7.19 -4.11 -3.63
C LYS A 131 8.71 -3.94 -3.74
N LEU A 132 9.40 -5.01 -4.14
CA LEU A 132 10.86 -5.00 -4.32
C LEU A 132 11.26 -4.07 -5.46
N LEU A 133 10.54 -4.10 -6.57
CA LEU A 133 10.82 -3.27 -7.74
C LEU A 133 10.67 -1.78 -7.42
N TYR A 134 9.58 -1.38 -6.75
CA TYR A 134 9.40 0.01 -6.33
C TYR A 134 10.46 0.47 -5.33
N ALA A 135 10.85 -0.38 -4.38
CA ALA A 135 11.90 -0.08 -3.41
C ALA A 135 13.29 0.07 -4.05
N ARG A 136 13.54 -0.57 -5.21
CA ARG A 136 14.87 -0.58 -5.86
C ARG A 136 14.97 0.34 -7.07
N ALA A 137 13.91 0.48 -7.85
CA ALA A 137 13.91 1.18 -9.13
C ALA A 137 12.84 2.29 -9.22
N GLY A 138 12.02 2.48 -8.20
CA GLY A 138 11.06 3.56 -8.15
C GLY A 138 11.75 4.93 -8.08
N ARG A 139 11.17 5.93 -8.73
CA ARG A 139 11.58 7.33 -8.64
C ARG A 139 10.61 8.09 -7.75
N LEU A 140 11.15 8.80 -6.77
CA LEU A 140 10.36 9.60 -5.83
C LEU A 140 10.03 10.97 -6.43
N PHE A 141 8.81 11.43 -6.21
CA PHE A 141 8.37 12.78 -6.56
C PHE A 141 7.89 13.50 -5.31
N ASP A 142 8.28 14.76 -5.18
CA ASP A 142 7.95 15.58 -4.04
C ASP A 142 6.44 15.84 -3.96
N ARG A 143 5.87 15.71 -2.76
CA ARG A 143 4.43 15.81 -2.53
C ARG A 143 3.83 17.20 -2.75
N GLN A 144 4.64 18.26 -2.69
CA GLN A 144 4.19 19.64 -2.88
C GLN A 144 4.44 20.11 -4.31
N THR A 145 5.65 19.91 -4.82
CA THR A 145 6.10 20.51 -6.09
C THR A 145 5.93 19.60 -7.30
N ALA A 146 5.70 18.30 -7.11
CA ALA A 146 5.75 17.27 -8.15
C ALA A 146 7.14 17.11 -8.82
N LEU A 147 8.21 17.72 -8.29
CA LEU A 147 9.56 17.56 -8.81
C LEU A 147 10.15 16.21 -8.39
N ALA A 148 11.02 15.66 -9.24
CA ALA A 148 11.74 14.44 -8.89
C ALA A 148 12.73 14.72 -7.75
N VAL A 149 12.64 13.95 -6.68
CA VAL A 149 13.61 13.98 -5.58
C VAL A 149 14.81 13.15 -6.00
N ARG A 150 15.93 13.83 -6.17
CA ARG A 150 17.19 13.23 -6.65
C ARG A 150 18.15 13.05 -5.48
N HIS A 151 18.99 12.06 -5.61
CA HIS A 151 20.17 11.89 -4.77
C HIS A 151 21.38 12.46 -5.52
N ASP A 152 21.77 13.69 -5.21
CA ASP A 152 22.89 14.34 -5.87
C ASP A 152 24.23 13.88 -5.28
N SER A 153 25.21 13.65 -6.12
CA SER A 153 26.62 13.48 -5.75
C SER A 153 27.43 14.70 -6.20
N PRO A 154 28.62 14.92 -5.67
CA PRO A 154 29.50 16.01 -6.15
C PRO A 154 29.70 16.00 -7.67
N GLU A 155 29.81 14.79 -8.27
CA GLU A 155 29.99 14.61 -9.71
C GLU A 155 28.75 15.00 -10.51
N THR A 156 27.54 14.58 -10.04
CA THR A 156 26.29 14.91 -10.70
C THR A 156 25.99 16.40 -10.60
N ILE A 157 26.26 17.01 -9.44
CA ILE A 157 26.15 18.46 -9.24
C ILE A 157 27.09 19.20 -10.20
N TYR A 158 28.36 18.77 -10.30
CA TYR A 158 29.31 19.38 -11.20
C TYR A 158 28.85 19.34 -12.67
N ALA A 159 28.40 18.18 -13.13
CA ALA A 159 27.90 18.02 -14.50
C ALA A 159 26.67 18.91 -14.77
N GLU A 160 25.75 19.00 -13.81
CA GLU A 160 24.57 19.85 -13.93
C GLU A 160 24.91 21.33 -13.88
N LEU A 161 25.91 21.75 -13.06
CA LEU A 161 26.41 23.11 -13.05
C LEU A 161 27.03 23.49 -14.40
N GLN A 162 27.77 22.58 -15.04
CA GLN A 162 28.33 22.82 -16.39
C GLN A 162 27.21 23.06 -17.41
N GLN A 163 26.19 22.23 -17.41
CA GLN A 163 25.06 22.35 -18.33
C GLN A 163 24.27 23.64 -18.10
N ARG A 164 23.93 23.96 -16.85
CA ARG A 164 23.15 25.15 -16.50
C ARG A 164 23.95 26.45 -16.73
N ALA A 165 25.25 26.44 -16.40
CA ALA A 165 26.10 27.61 -16.62
C ALA A 165 26.30 27.90 -18.11
N ALA A 166 26.50 26.86 -18.94
CA ALA A 166 26.57 27.02 -20.38
C ALA A 166 25.28 27.61 -20.98
N ALA A 167 24.10 27.13 -20.51
CA ALA A 167 22.80 27.68 -20.92
C ALA A 167 22.59 29.13 -20.47
N ALA A 168 23.16 29.53 -19.33
CA ALA A 168 23.01 30.86 -18.74
C ALA A 168 24.16 31.85 -19.18
N GLY A 169 25.02 31.47 -20.10
CA GLY A 169 26.12 32.33 -20.60
C GLY A 169 27.30 32.46 -19.63
N ASP A 170 27.63 31.40 -18.91
CA ASP A 170 28.73 31.31 -17.94
C ASP A 170 28.72 32.42 -16.87
N PRO A 171 27.64 32.52 -16.08
CA PRO A 171 27.52 33.51 -15.03
C PRO A 171 28.52 33.28 -13.92
N ARG A 172 28.77 34.29 -13.09
CA ARG A 172 29.53 34.10 -11.85
C ARG A 172 28.72 33.29 -10.87
N LEU A 173 29.22 32.14 -10.46
CA LEU A 173 28.59 31.25 -9.50
C LEU A 173 29.07 31.55 -8.09
N VAL A 174 28.12 31.54 -7.14
CA VAL A 174 28.37 31.62 -5.70
C VAL A 174 27.85 30.34 -5.08
N VAL A 175 28.74 29.47 -4.68
CA VAL A 175 28.41 28.22 -3.99
C VAL A 175 28.17 28.51 -2.52
N THR A 176 27.03 28.13 -2.01
CA THR A 176 26.61 28.38 -0.61
C THR A 176 26.07 27.11 0.03
N PHE A 177 26.10 27.07 1.33
CA PHE A 177 25.45 26.02 2.12
C PHE A 177 24.55 26.63 3.19
N PRO A 178 23.39 26.01 3.48
CA PRO A 178 22.45 26.49 4.47
C PRO A 178 22.94 26.20 5.89
N VAL A 179 22.82 27.20 6.76
CA VAL A 179 23.06 27.09 8.20
C VAL A 179 21.79 27.53 8.94
N GLU A 180 21.31 26.69 9.83
CA GLU A 180 20.11 26.97 10.62
C GLU A 180 20.52 27.56 11.98
N LEU A 181 20.00 28.74 12.28
CA LEU A 181 20.16 29.41 13.56
C LEU A 181 18.78 29.66 14.20
N PRO A 182 18.70 29.78 15.52
CA PRO A 182 17.47 30.19 16.17
C PRO A 182 16.97 31.53 15.62
N ALA A 183 15.67 31.72 15.50
CA ALA A 183 15.08 33.00 15.04
C ALA A 183 15.49 34.20 15.89
N SER A 184 15.87 33.96 17.16
CA SER A 184 16.34 34.96 18.12
C SER A 184 17.84 35.34 17.96
N ALA A 185 18.59 34.70 17.05
CA ALA A 185 20.02 35.04 16.84
C ALA A 185 20.20 36.48 16.40
N THR A 186 21.10 37.19 17.04
CA THR A 186 21.41 38.60 16.70
C THR A 186 22.44 38.67 15.56
N PRO A 187 22.56 39.82 14.87
CA PRO A 187 23.63 40.00 13.86
C PRO A 187 25.03 39.73 14.43
N GLU A 188 25.28 40.13 15.68
CA GLU A 188 26.56 39.90 16.37
C GLU A 188 26.84 38.43 16.59
N ASP A 189 25.82 37.64 16.95
CA ASP A 189 25.93 36.18 17.09
C ASP A 189 26.28 35.53 15.76
N ILE A 190 25.70 36.02 14.65
CA ILE A 190 25.97 35.53 13.29
C ILE A 190 27.42 35.84 12.90
N GLU A 191 27.92 37.06 13.12
CA GLU A 191 29.29 37.47 12.82
C GLU A 191 30.30 36.65 13.63
N GLN A 192 30.02 36.45 14.93
CA GLN A 192 30.86 35.65 15.81
C GLN A 192 30.92 34.18 15.36
N TRP A 193 29.77 33.62 14.96
CA TRP A 193 29.71 32.25 14.45
C TRP A 193 30.48 32.11 13.12
N LEU A 194 30.32 33.05 12.19
CA LEU A 194 31.02 33.07 10.93
C LEU A 194 32.55 33.12 11.15
N ALA A 195 33.03 34.02 12.01
CA ALA A 195 34.44 34.16 12.34
C ALA A 195 35.00 32.87 12.97
N ALA A 196 34.27 32.24 13.89
CA ALA A 196 34.68 31.00 14.52
C ALA A 196 34.67 29.80 13.53
N SER A 197 33.83 29.84 12.51
CA SER A 197 33.69 28.78 11.50
C SER A 197 34.64 28.95 10.30
N GLY A 198 35.40 30.09 10.22
CA GLY A 198 36.32 30.40 9.13
C GLY A 198 35.63 30.93 7.86
N PHE A 199 34.36 31.32 7.94
CA PHE A 199 33.60 31.94 6.86
C PHE A 199 33.41 33.42 7.09
N THR A 200 33.26 34.20 6.02
CA THR A 200 33.21 35.67 6.16
C THR A 200 31.99 36.30 5.50
N ARG A 201 31.19 35.53 4.76
CA ARG A 201 30.09 36.10 3.96
C ARG A 201 28.85 35.22 3.95
N VAL A 202 27.70 35.88 4.09
CA VAL A 202 26.38 35.33 3.85
C VAL A 202 25.86 35.89 2.53
N GLN A 203 25.31 35.05 1.67
CA GLN A 203 24.73 35.45 0.38
C GLN A 203 23.26 35.87 0.52
N ALA A 204 22.52 35.13 1.33
CA ALA A 204 21.10 35.39 1.59
C ALA A 204 20.73 34.94 3.00
N GLU A 205 19.70 35.60 3.56
CA GLU A 205 19.10 35.27 4.85
C GLU A 205 17.58 35.17 4.68
N ARG A 206 16.96 34.16 5.28
CA ARG A 206 15.52 33.96 5.23
C ARG A 206 15.01 33.32 6.53
N LEU A 207 13.79 33.68 6.92
CA LEU A 207 13.08 33.03 8.02
C LEU A 207 12.21 31.91 7.41
N VAL A 208 12.33 30.72 7.96
CA VAL A 208 11.60 29.53 7.49
C VAL A 208 10.81 28.96 8.66
N GLU A 209 9.54 28.65 8.43
CA GLU A 209 8.74 27.88 9.38
C GLU A 209 9.03 26.40 9.22
N ARG A 210 9.58 25.77 10.26
CA ARG A 210 9.84 24.34 10.27
C ARG A 210 8.68 23.61 10.92
N ALA A 211 8.06 22.69 10.19
CA ALA A 211 7.16 21.71 10.78
C ALA A 211 7.93 20.84 11.80
N PRO A 212 7.34 20.48 12.94
CA PRO A 212 7.99 19.59 13.91
C PRO A 212 8.37 18.27 13.23
N GLU A 213 9.62 17.86 13.38
CA GLU A 213 10.04 16.55 12.86
C GLU A 213 9.19 15.45 13.51
N PRO A 214 8.69 14.48 12.74
CA PRO A 214 8.11 13.29 13.32
C PRO A 214 9.20 12.64 14.18
N GLY A 215 8.97 12.56 15.49
CA GLY A 215 9.90 11.94 16.42
C GLY A 215 10.34 10.57 15.93
N PRO A 216 11.52 10.05 16.34
CA PRO A 216 12.02 8.75 15.93
C PRO A 216 10.92 7.72 16.17
N GLY A 217 10.56 7.00 15.12
CA GLY A 217 9.58 5.91 15.19
C GLY A 217 10.01 4.90 16.25
N PRO A 218 9.07 4.14 16.84
CA PRO A 218 9.40 3.19 17.88
C PRO A 218 10.45 2.21 17.35
N ASP A 219 11.57 2.18 18.05
CA ASP A 219 12.68 1.26 17.82
C ASP A 219 12.12 -0.18 17.79
N LEU A 220 12.18 -0.85 16.67
CA LEU A 220 11.88 -2.27 16.52
C LEU A 220 13.08 -3.06 17.07
N GLY A 221 13.29 -2.93 18.40
CA GLY A 221 14.20 -3.78 19.15
C GLY A 221 13.64 -5.21 19.25
N SER A 222 14.47 -6.14 18.85
CA SER A 222 14.37 -7.60 18.97
C SER A 222 13.47 -8.10 20.08
N ASP A 223 12.46 -8.90 19.73
CA ASP A 223 11.70 -9.75 20.65
C ASP A 223 12.62 -10.76 21.32
N THR A 224 12.86 -10.54 22.62
CA THR A 224 13.22 -11.62 23.54
C THR A 224 12.09 -11.74 24.57
N ASP A 225 11.46 -12.91 24.56
CA ASP A 225 10.49 -13.38 25.53
C ASP A 225 10.88 -13.07 26.99
N SER A 226 9.97 -12.45 27.72
CA SER A 226 9.75 -12.79 29.12
C SER A 226 8.38 -12.32 29.62
N SER A 227 7.56 -13.29 29.96
CA SER A 227 6.35 -13.17 30.76
C SER A 227 6.67 -12.50 32.10
N ASP A 228 5.98 -11.40 32.43
CA ASP A 228 5.34 -11.27 33.75
C ASP A 228 4.45 -10.02 33.82
N ALA A 229 3.30 -10.25 34.40
CA ALA A 229 2.23 -9.27 34.54
C ALA A 229 2.49 -8.33 35.72
N ALA A 230 2.42 -7.01 35.48
CA ALA A 230 2.02 -6.08 36.53
C ALA A 230 1.36 -4.84 35.97
N LYS A 231 0.13 -4.61 36.40
CA LYS A 231 -0.72 -3.46 36.13
C LYS A 231 -0.06 -2.15 36.60
N SER A 232 0.18 -1.21 35.69
CA SER A 232 0.22 0.20 36.06
C SER A 232 -0.56 1.05 35.07
N LYS A 233 -1.67 1.60 35.52
CA LYS A 233 -2.45 2.64 34.86
C LYS A 233 -1.66 3.94 34.94
N SER A 234 -0.96 4.35 33.90
CA SER A 234 -0.55 5.74 33.73
C SER A 234 -1.11 6.25 32.42
N GLY A 235 -2.02 7.21 32.52
CA GLY A 235 -2.63 7.89 31.39
C GLY A 235 -1.55 8.62 30.57
N LYS A 236 -1.18 8.10 29.42
CA LYS A 236 -0.42 8.84 28.41
C LYS A 236 -1.30 9.97 27.88
N ARG A 237 -1.10 11.19 28.39
CA ARG A 237 -1.54 12.42 27.72
C ARG A 237 -0.94 12.38 26.31
N LYS A 238 -1.79 12.39 25.28
CA LYS A 238 -1.36 12.71 23.90
C LYS A 238 -0.69 14.09 23.99
N ALA A 239 0.61 14.13 23.73
CA ALA A 239 1.31 15.40 23.55
C ALA A 239 0.62 16.14 22.37
N ALA A 240 0.24 17.39 22.62
CA ALA A 240 -0.25 18.27 21.59
C ALA A 240 0.85 18.40 20.50
N PRO A 241 0.50 18.51 19.21
CA PRO A 241 1.49 18.76 18.17
C PRO A 241 2.26 20.03 18.54
N ALA A 242 3.60 19.95 18.54
CA ALA A 242 4.46 21.09 18.80
C ALA A 242 4.16 22.18 17.77
N ALA A 243 4.10 23.44 18.22
CA ALA A 243 3.90 24.57 17.32
C ALA A 243 5.07 24.68 16.32
N PRO A 244 4.83 25.12 15.07
CA PRO A 244 5.90 25.33 14.11
C PRO A 244 6.94 26.29 14.69
N GLN A 245 8.22 25.89 14.60
CA GLN A 245 9.33 26.72 15.06
C GLN A 245 9.85 27.55 13.90
N GLN A 246 9.96 28.85 14.10
CA GLN A 246 10.65 29.72 13.16
C GLN A 246 12.15 29.57 13.35
N VAL A 247 12.85 29.28 12.27
CA VAL A 247 14.32 29.19 12.21
C VAL A 247 14.84 30.19 11.16
N ARG A 248 15.99 30.78 11.46
CA ARG A 248 16.70 31.68 10.56
C ARG A 248 17.66 30.82 9.72
N LEU A 249 17.51 30.84 8.41
CA LEU A 249 18.34 30.11 7.46
C LEU A 249 19.30 31.09 6.80
N LEU A 250 20.62 30.85 6.96
CA LEU A 250 21.66 31.63 6.34
C LEU A 250 22.29 30.83 5.20
N ASP A 251 22.39 31.39 4.01
CA ASP A 251 23.13 30.81 2.90
C ASP A 251 24.60 31.33 2.95
N VAL A 252 25.47 30.56 3.61
CA VAL A 252 26.87 30.91 3.85
C VAL A 252 27.71 30.59 2.63
N VAL A 253 28.56 31.51 2.19
CA VAL A 253 29.37 31.38 0.98
C VAL A 253 30.54 30.44 1.24
N ALA A 254 30.61 29.34 0.46
CA ALA A 254 31.74 28.44 0.43
C ALA A 254 32.83 28.92 -0.55
N ASP A 255 32.45 29.25 -1.80
CA ASP A 255 33.39 29.77 -2.83
C ASP A 255 32.63 30.57 -3.91
N ARG A 256 33.38 31.32 -4.72
CA ARG A 256 32.87 32.12 -5.85
C ARG A 256 33.79 31.98 -7.06
N PHE A 257 33.25 31.57 -8.20
CA PHE A 257 34.01 31.37 -9.43
C PHE A 257 33.14 31.52 -10.69
N ARG A 258 33.76 31.56 -11.87
CA ARG A 258 33.13 31.22 -13.16
C ARG A 258 33.66 29.86 -13.60
N LEU A 259 32.78 29.02 -14.14
CA LEU A 259 33.17 27.65 -14.52
C LEU A 259 34.23 27.63 -15.63
N SER A 260 34.18 28.60 -16.56
CA SER A 260 35.19 28.73 -17.62
C SER A 260 36.61 28.97 -17.09
N ASN A 261 36.74 29.59 -15.92
CA ASN A 261 38.04 30.02 -15.36
C ASN A 261 38.44 29.23 -14.10
N ALA A 262 37.63 28.29 -13.65
CA ALA A 262 37.89 27.51 -12.45
C ALA A 262 38.40 26.10 -12.79
N GLU A 263 39.42 25.65 -12.10
CA GLU A 263 39.84 24.25 -12.19
C GLU A 263 38.79 23.32 -11.59
N ARG A 264 38.59 22.17 -12.24
CA ARG A 264 37.61 21.17 -11.80
C ARG A 264 37.79 20.80 -10.32
N VAL A 265 39.05 20.63 -9.87
CA VAL A 265 39.37 20.25 -8.49
C VAL A 265 38.82 21.28 -7.51
N ARG A 266 39.02 22.57 -7.75
CA ARG A 266 38.50 23.66 -6.91
C ARG A 266 36.95 23.65 -6.83
N VAL A 267 36.30 23.43 -7.98
CA VAL A 267 34.83 23.37 -8.01
C VAL A 267 34.32 22.18 -7.21
N MET A 268 34.93 21.01 -7.35
CA MET A 268 34.61 19.80 -6.60
C MET A 268 34.81 19.99 -5.10
N GLU A 269 35.92 20.58 -4.68
CA GLU A 269 36.20 20.90 -3.26
C GLU A 269 35.13 21.85 -2.68
N ALA A 270 34.72 22.87 -3.44
CA ALA A 270 33.68 23.79 -3.02
C ALA A 270 32.31 23.10 -2.86
N ILE A 271 31.96 22.17 -3.77
CA ILE A 271 30.72 21.37 -3.68
C ILE A 271 30.78 20.45 -2.46
N GLU A 272 31.88 19.70 -2.29
CA GLU A 272 32.04 18.78 -1.15
C GLU A 272 32.01 19.50 0.19
N LEU A 273 32.68 20.65 0.29
CA LEU A 273 32.67 21.50 1.47
C LEU A 273 31.25 21.97 1.77
N GLY A 274 30.57 22.48 0.74
CA GLY A 274 29.20 22.95 0.86
C GLY A 274 28.23 21.85 1.33
N LEU A 275 28.27 20.68 0.71
CA LEU A 275 27.44 19.53 1.11
C LEU A 275 27.76 19.06 2.54
N ARG A 276 29.03 18.99 2.91
CA ARG A 276 29.45 18.59 4.26
C ARG A 276 28.97 19.56 5.33
N ARG A 277 29.10 20.86 5.10
CA ARG A 277 28.71 21.92 6.05
C ARG A 277 27.20 22.17 6.07
N GLY A 278 26.53 21.99 4.91
CA GLY A 278 25.09 22.19 4.76
C GLY A 278 24.24 20.96 5.13
N GLY A 279 24.85 19.91 5.74
CA GLY A 279 24.10 18.70 6.08
C GLY A 279 23.50 18.00 4.85
N GLY A 280 24.28 17.92 3.76
CA GLY A 280 23.85 17.35 2.48
C GLY A 280 23.08 18.31 1.58
N ARG A 281 22.96 19.59 1.92
CA ARG A 281 22.27 20.61 1.12
C ARG A 281 23.28 21.64 0.58
N LEU A 282 23.05 22.07 -0.66
CA LEU A 282 23.89 23.04 -1.35
C LEU A 282 23.02 23.97 -2.19
N SER A 283 23.28 25.25 -2.16
CA SER A 283 22.65 26.23 -3.04
C SER A 283 23.71 26.96 -3.88
N VAL A 284 23.42 27.17 -5.16
CA VAL A 284 24.33 27.91 -6.06
C VAL A 284 23.57 29.07 -6.66
N TYR A 285 24.05 30.27 -6.39
CA TYR A 285 23.55 31.51 -6.96
C TYR A 285 24.30 31.85 -8.23
N ALA A 286 23.63 31.90 -9.37
CA ALA A 286 24.18 32.33 -10.63
C ALA A 286 23.89 33.82 -10.82
N LEU A 287 24.93 34.66 -10.63
CA LEU A 287 24.84 36.12 -10.73
C LEU A 287 24.79 36.50 -12.21
N GLN A 288 23.68 37.08 -12.64
CA GLN A 288 23.51 37.56 -13.99
C GLN A 288 24.25 38.90 -14.18
N PRO A 289 24.74 39.23 -15.39
CA PRO A 289 25.34 40.53 -15.65
C PRO A 289 24.27 41.63 -15.46
N ALA A 290 24.70 42.81 -14.96
CA ALA A 290 23.85 43.98 -14.81
C ALA A 290 23.17 44.35 -16.13
N GLY A 291 21.91 44.68 -16.10
CA GLY A 291 21.17 45.13 -17.26
C GLY A 291 21.73 46.43 -17.83
N ALA A 292 21.39 46.77 -19.07
CA ALA A 292 21.85 47.98 -19.74
C ALA A 292 21.34 49.29 -19.02
N ASP A 293 20.34 49.15 -18.14
CA ASP A 293 19.77 50.18 -17.31
C ASP A 293 20.39 50.31 -15.91
N GLY A 294 21.44 49.51 -15.62
CA GLY A 294 22.10 49.46 -14.32
C GLY A 294 21.35 48.69 -13.23
N SER A 295 20.25 48.01 -13.55
CA SER A 295 19.56 47.13 -12.62
C SER A 295 20.34 45.83 -12.45
N GLU A 296 20.53 45.41 -11.20
CA GLU A 296 21.05 44.07 -10.91
C GLU A 296 19.87 43.06 -10.94
N PRO A 297 19.83 42.17 -11.92
CA PRO A 297 18.77 41.14 -11.97
C PRO A 297 18.90 40.18 -10.78
N GLU A 298 17.77 39.64 -10.33
CA GLU A 298 17.78 38.60 -9.30
C GLU A 298 18.65 37.41 -9.75
N PRO A 299 19.53 36.89 -8.86
CA PRO A 299 20.37 35.76 -9.19
C PRO A 299 19.51 34.50 -9.40
N LEU A 300 19.83 33.69 -10.38
CA LEU A 300 19.21 32.39 -10.52
C LEU A 300 19.69 31.48 -9.39
N LEU A 301 18.77 30.88 -8.67
CA LEU A 301 19.06 29.99 -7.55
C LEU A 301 18.90 28.53 -7.99
N TRP A 302 19.99 27.76 -7.88
CA TRP A 302 20.01 26.33 -8.13
C TRP A 302 20.28 25.60 -6.83
N LYS A 303 19.36 24.71 -6.44
CA LYS A 303 19.45 23.97 -5.21
C LYS A 303 19.76 22.50 -5.49
N PHE A 304 20.59 21.92 -4.65
CA PHE A 304 21.03 20.53 -4.72
C PHE A 304 20.96 19.88 -3.34
N SER A 305 20.72 18.58 -3.31
CA SER A 305 20.68 17.85 -2.05
C SER A 305 21.13 16.40 -2.20
N THR A 306 21.89 15.93 -1.24
CA THR A 306 22.18 14.51 -1.07
C THR A 306 21.09 13.86 -0.24
N GLY A 307 20.76 12.59 -0.52
CA GLY A 307 19.70 11.87 0.16
C GLY A 307 18.30 12.15 -0.40
N LEU A 308 17.29 11.62 0.26
CA LEU A 308 15.90 11.78 -0.14
C LEU A 308 15.31 13.08 0.44
N HIS A 309 15.76 14.20 -0.07
CA HIS A 309 15.33 15.53 0.32
C HIS A 309 15.05 16.38 -0.93
N CYS A 310 13.87 17.00 -0.98
CA CYS A 310 13.53 17.95 -2.03
C CYS A 310 14.04 19.34 -1.63
N PRO A 311 14.97 19.94 -2.36
CA PRO A 311 15.54 21.23 -2.00
C PRO A 311 14.57 22.40 -2.23
N GLU A 312 13.46 22.21 -2.97
CA GLU A 312 12.48 23.25 -3.23
C GLU A 312 11.41 23.32 -2.13
N SER A 313 10.89 22.18 -1.70
CA SER A 313 9.91 22.09 -0.63
C SER A 313 10.51 21.94 0.77
N GLU A 314 11.83 21.72 0.86
CA GLU A 314 12.58 21.40 2.09
C GLU A 314 12.09 20.13 2.81
N LEU A 315 11.30 19.29 2.12
CA LEU A 315 10.78 18.04 2.67
C LEU A 315 11.80 16.91 2.58
N ARG A 316 11.91 16.15 3.66
CA ARG A 316 12.72 14.93 3.73
C ARG A 316 11.83 13.69 3.64
N TYR A 317 12.31 12.69 2.95
CA TYR A 317 11.62 11.43 2.73
C TYR A 317 12.44 10.28 3.32
N ALA A 318 11.74 9.24 3.77
CA ALA A 318 12.38 8.04 4.28
C ALA A 318 12.83 7.13 3.13
N GLU A 319 13.87 6.33 3.40
CA GLU A 319 14.34 5.30 2.47
C GLU A 319 13.23 4.31 2.10
N PRO A 320 13.14 3.90 0.83
CA PRO A 320 12.06 3.06 0.34
C PRO A 320 12.26 1.60 0.75
N LEU A 321 11.67 1.21 1.86
CA LEU A 321 11.61 -0.19 2.27
C LEU A 321 10.51 -0.93 1.49
N PRO A 322 10.67 -2.22 1.14
CA PRO A 322 9.62 -3.01 0.48
C PRO A 322 8.29 -3.02 1.26
N SER A 323 8.34 -2.95 2.58
CA SER A 323 7.16 -2.85 3.45
C SER A 323 6.34 -1.57 3.26
N LEU A 324 6.97 -0.48 2.78
CA LEU A 324 6.30 0.78 2.42
C LEU A 324 5.30 0.57 1.28
N PHE A 325 5.58 -0.34 0.35
CA PHE A 325 4.75 -0.64 -0.81
C PHE A 325 3.77 -1.80 -0.58
N SER A 326 3.52 -2.16 0.67
CA SER A 326 2.58 -3.23 1.03
C SER A 326 1.40 -2.70 1.83
N PHE A 327 0.20 -2.89 1.30
CA PHE A 327 -1.04 -2.58 2.05
C PHE A 327 -1.33 -3.60 3.17
N ASN A 328 -0.56 -4.68 3.29
CA ASN A 328 -0.61 -5.65 4.38
C ASN A 328 0.39 -5.35 5.49
N SER A 329 1.30 -4.38 5.28
CA SER A 329 2.25 -3.91 6.29
C SER A 329 1.74 -2.64 6.97
N ALA A 330 1.97 -2.51 8.27
CA ALA A 330 1.64 -1.29 9.03
C ALA A 330 2.42 -0.05 8.53
N VAL A 331 3.58 -0.25 7.90
CA VAL A 331 4.40 0.83 7.32
C VAL A 331 3.73 1.44 6.08
N GLY A 332 3.21 0.60 5.17
CA GLY A 332 2.66 1.04 3.89
C GLY A 332 1.14 1.16 3.84
N ALA A 333 0.42 0.48 4.74
CA ALA A 333 -1.04 0.50 4.76
C ALA A 333 -1.60 1.86 5.20
N CYS A 334 -2.65 2.32 4.54
CA CYS A 334 -3.41 3.50 4.96
C CYS A 334 -3.86 3.38 6.41
N ASP A 335 -3.57 4.38 7.26
CA ASP A 335 -3.85 4.32 8.69
C ASP A 335 -5.36 4.25 9.01
N SER A 336 -6.21 4.88 8.18
CA SER A 336 -7.67 4.88 8.36
C SER A 336 -8.30 3.52 8.06
N CYS A 337 -8.03 2.95 6.90
CA CYS A 337 -8.63 1.68 6.49
C CYS A 337 -7.72 0.47 6.73
N ARG A 338 -6.49 0.66 7.22
CA ARG A 338 -5.51 -0.40 7.51
C ARG A 338 -5.29 -1.35 6.32
N GLY A 339 -5.24 -0.79 5.11
CA GLY A 339 -5.00 -1.55 3.88
C GLY A 339 -6.24 -2.20 3.24
N PHE A 340 -7.44 -1.99 3.77
CA PHE A 340 -8.67 -2.53 3.16
C PHE A 340 -9.17 -1.71 1.95
N GLY A 341 -8.80 -0.43 1.85
CA GLY A 341 -9.28 0.49 0.80
C GLY A 341 -10.71 0.97 1.02
N ARG A 342 -11.40 0.39 1.99
CA ARG A 342 -12.79 0.68 2.35
C ARG A 342 -12.93 0.83 3.85
N VAL A 343 -13.89 1.60 4.28
CA VAL A 343 -14.28 1.73 5.69
C VAL A 343 -15.70 1.19 5.85
N ILE A 344 -15.94 0.62 7.02
CA ILE A 344 -17.28 0.16 7.37
C ILE A 344 -18.01 1.38 7.91
N GLY A 345 -19.10 1.73 7.27
CA GLY A 345 -19.99 2.81 7.69
C GLY A 345 -21.42 2.33 7.91
N VAL A 346 -22.27 3.23 8.36
CA VAL A 346 -23.70 3.01 8.43
C VAL A 346 -24.33 3.38 7.09
N ASP A 347 -25.11 2.46 6.52
CA ASP A 347 -25.90 2.72 5.33
C ASP A 347 -27.20 3.42 5.69
N TRP A 348 -27.23 4.72 5.48
CA TRP A 348 -28.42 5.54 5.81
C TRP A 348 -29.66 5.17 4.98
N GLY A 349 -29.48 4.61 3.79
CA GLY A 349 -30.60 4.10 2.99
C GLY A 349 -31.23 2.86 3.59
N LEU A 350 -30.44 2.01 4.28
CA LEU A 350 -30.97 0.86 5.02
C LEU A 350 -31.55 1.26 6.38
N VAL A 351 -31.02 2.32 6.99
CA VAL A 351 -31.53 2.87 8.25
C VAL A 351 -32.91 3.53 8.04
N ILE A 352 -33.05 4.25 6.93
CA ILE A 352 -34.27 4.98 6.57
C ILE A 352 -34.72 4.54 5.16
N PRO A 353 -35.26 3.32 5.02
CA PRO A 353 -35.55 2.74 3.71
C PRO A 353 -36.75 3.35 3.00
N ASN A 354 -37.59 4.09 3.72
CA ASN A 354 -38.78 4.73 3.20
C ASN A 354 -38.91 6.17 3.72
N ASP A 355 -38.62 7.10 2.84
CA ASP A 355 -38.64 8.55 3.09
C ASP A 355 -40.06 9.14 3.24
N LYS A 356 -41.10 8.36 2.90
CA LYS A 356 -42.50 8.73 3.07
C LYS A 356 -43.01 8.49 4.49
N LEU A 357 -42.27 7.71 5.30
CA LEU A 357 -42.62 7.51 6.70
C LEU A 357 -42.25 8.73 7.54
N THR A 358 -43.05 8.99 8.57
CA THR A 358 -42.81 10.02 9.57
C THR A 358 -41.92 9.46 10.69
N LEU A 359 -41.31 10.32 11.51
CA LEU A 359 -40.57 9.88 12.70
C LEU A 359 -41.45 9.06 13.65
N ARG A 360 -42.74 9.49 13.82
CA ARG A 360 -43.72 8.76 14.63
C ARG A 360 -44.12 7.43 14.03
N ALA A 361 -44.19 7.35 12.69
CA ALA A 361 -44.53 6.10 11.99
C ALA A 361 -43.34 5.15 11.82
N GLY A 362 -42.21 5.45 12.43
CA GLY A 362 -41.03 4.56 12.43
C GLY A 362 -40.14 4.69 11.20
N ALA A 363 -39.91 5.88 10.68
CA ALA A 363 -38.98 6.11 9.56
C ALA A 363 -37.58 5.51 9.82
N ILE A 364 -37.14 5.47 11.08
CA ILE A 364 -35.82 4.97 11.49
C ILE A 364 -35.93 3.50 11.89
N LYS A 365 -35.66 2.62 10.97
CA LYS A 365 -35.86 1.18 11.09
C LYS A 365 -35.10 0.48 12.24
N PRO A 366 -33.84 0.79 12.55
CA PRO A 366 -33.10 0.09 13.61
C PRO A 366 -33.72 0.15 14.99
N ILE A 367 -34.37 1.28 15.34
CA ILE A 367 -34.97 1.53 16.65
C ILE A 367 -36.45 1.06 16.75
N GLN A 368 -37.01 0.43 15.71
CA GLN A 368 -38.37 -0.09 15.70
C GLN A 368 -38.46 -1.52 16.28
N THR A 369 -37.38 -2.06 16.77
CA THR A 369 -37.39 -3.39 17.39
C THR A 369 -37.74 -3.27 18.88
N PRO A 370 -38.43 -4.27 19.49
CA PRO A 370 -38.79 -4.22 20.91
C PRO A 370 -37.62 -3.93 21.85
N ALA A 371 -36.40 -4.37 21.48
CA ALA A 371 -35.19 -4.16 22.26
C ALA A 371 -34.71 -2.69 22.30
N TYR A 372 -35.16 -1.85 21.37
CA TYR A 372 -34.75 -0.45 21.22
C TYR A 372 -35.96 0.52 21.17
N GLN A 373 -37.11 0.09 21.66
CA GLN A 373 -38.29 0.93 21.71
C GLN A 373 -38.08 2.19 22.55
N GLU A 374 -37.29 2.10 23.61
CA GLU A 374 -36.88 3.26 24.43
C GLU A 374 -36.19 4.35 23.59
N CYS A 375 -35.39 3.96 22.57
CA CYS A 375 -34.71 4.92 21.66
C CYS A 375 -35.73 5.66 20.78
N GLN A 376 -36.82 4.99 20.37
CA GLN A 376 -37.93 5.61 19.63
C GLN A 376 -38.67 6.61 20.54
N ASP A 377 -38.93 6.23 21.79
CA ASP A 377 -39.62 7.09 22.76
C ASP A 377 -38.77 8.32 23.12
N ASP A 378 -37.45 8.15 23.26
CA ASP A 378 -36.51 9.26 23.46
C ASP A 378 -36.49 10.21 22.26
N LEU A 379 -36.46 9.67 21.02
CA LEU A 379 -36.59 10.48 19.82
C LEU A 379 -37.88 11.30 19.84
N MET A 380 -39.02 10.68 20.15
CA MET A 380 -40.31 11.38 20.17
C MET A 380 -40.35 12.49 21.22
N ARG A 381 -39.82 12.23 22.41
CA ARG A 381 -39.75 13.19 23.52
C ARG A 381 -38.89 14.39 23.19
N HIS A 382 -37.67 14.13 22.72
CA HIS A 382 -36.70 15.19 22.49
C HIS A 382 -36.96 15.96 21.19
N ALA A 383 -37.54 15.33 20.16
CA ALA A 383 -37.96 15.99 18.93
C ALA A 383 -39.02 17.08 19.20
N GLU A 384 -39.98 16.79 20.08
CA GLU A 384 -40.99 17.78 20.48
C GLU A 384 -40.37 19.00 21.17
N ALA A 385 -39.47 18.75 22.12
CA ALA A 385 -38.77 19.81 22.85
C ALA A 385 -37.84 20.66 21.95
N ALA A 386 -37.31 20.09 20.88
CA ALA A 386 -36.47 20.75 19.92
C ALA A 386 -37.22 21.38 18.73
N GLY A 387 -38.55 21.29 18.69
CA GLY A 387 -39.37 21.81 17.58
C GLY A 387 -39.18 21.04 16.25
N ILE A 388 -38.73 19.78 16.32
CA ILE A 388 -38.58 18.92 15.14
C ILE A 388 -39.94 18.26 14.82
N PRO A 389 -40.47 18.41 13.59
CA PRO A 389 -41.73 17.81 13.21
C PRO A 389 -41.70 16.27 13.26
N ARG A 390 -42.60 15.68 14.02
CA ARG A 390 -42.68 14.21 14.19
C ARG A 390 -43.59 13.53 13.17
N ASP A 391 -44.52 14.32 12.60
CA ASP A 391 -45.63 13.85 11.76
C ASP A 391 -45.45 14.23 10.27
N LEU A 392 -44.30 14.87 9.90
CA LEU A 392 -43.91 15.08 8.51
C LEU A 392 -43.11 13.88 7.99
N PRO A 393 -43.33 13.49 6.72
CA PRO A 393 -42.47 12.50 6.05
C PRO A 393 -41.02 12.86 6.14
N TRP A 394 -40.13 11.87 6.32
CA TRP A 394 -38.68 12.08 6.38
C TRP A 394 -38.14 12.89 5.20
N GLY A 395 -38.63 12.61 3.98
CA GLY A 395 -38.27 13.31 2.77
C GLY A 395 -38.64 14.80 2.76
N GLN A 396 -39.54 15.26 3.62
CA GLN A 396 -40.00 16.66 3.72
C GLN A 396 -39.33 17.43 4.87
N LEU A 397 -38.57 16.76 5.75
CA LEU A 397 -37.76 17.42 6.78
C LEU A 397 -36.67 18.27 6.14
N THR A 398 -36.33 19.41 6.75
CA THR A 398 -35.22 20.24 6.30
C THR A 398 -33.86 19.54 6.53
N PRO A 399 -32.79 19.94 5.84
CA PRO A 399 -31.46 19.39 6.09
C PRO A 399 -31.01 19.50 7.55
N GLU A 400 -31.32 20.62 8.23
CA GLU A 400 -30.98 20.86 9.63
C GLU A 400 -31.76 19.92 10.56
N GLN A 401 -33.06 19.71 10.27
CA GLN A 401 -33.91 18.77 11.03
C GLN A 401 -33.42 17.33 10.88
N ARG A 402 -33.06 16.90 9.66
CA ARG A 402 -32.46 15.58 9.41
C ARG A 402 -31.12 15.44 10.13
N HIS A 403 -30.28 16.50 10.06
CA HIS A 403 -29.00 16.52 10.76
C HIS A 403 -29.19 16.35 12.27
N TRP A 404 -30.14 17.07 12.87
CA TRP A 404 -30.46 16.92 14.29
C TRP A 404 -30.88 15.48 14.65
N VAL A 405 -31.71 14.84 13.83
CA VAL A 405 -32.11 13.45 14.06
C VAL A 405 -30.92 12.48 13.99
N LEU A 406 -30.03 12.69 13.02
CA LEU A 406 -28.89 11.81 12.76
C LEU A 406 -27.72 12.02 13.73
N GLU A 407 -27.30 13.25 13.95
CA GLU A 407 -26.13 13.61 14.77
C GLU A 407 -26.50 13.89 16.25
N GLY A 408 -27.77 14.16 16.55
CA GLY A 408 -28.24 14.50 17.89
C GLY A 408 -28.23 16.01 18.20
N SER A 409 -28.54 16.34 19.44
CA SER A 409 -28.57 17.71 19.94
C SER A 409 -27.18 18.38 19.84
N PRO A 410 -27.08 19.65 19.38
CA PRO A 410 -25.79 20.31 19.17
C PRO A 410 -24.91 20.39 20.42
N ASN A 411 -25.53 20.57 21.59
CA ASN A 411 -24.85 20.70 22.87
C ASN A 411 -25.02 19.45 23.74
N TRP A 412 -24.87 18.27 23.14
CA TRP A 412 -25.04 17.01 23.87
C TRP A 412 -24.00 16.85 24.99
N ASN A 413 -24.52 16.66 26.21
CA ASN A 413 -23.73 16.63 27.45
C ASN A 413 -23.24 15.22 27.87
N GLY A 414 -23.40 14.21 27.02
CA GLY A 414 -23.03 12.82 27.31
C GLY A 414 -24.09 12.01 28.09
N LYS A 415 -25.25 12.60 28.43
CA LYS A 415 -26.32 11.93 29.17
C LYS A 415 -27.45 11.55 28.26
N TRP A 416 -27.66 10.24 28.09
CA TRP A 416 -28.63 9.66 27.16
C TRP A 416 -30.10 10.01 27.47
N ASN A 417 -30.43 10.27 28.70
CA ASN A 417 -31.80 10.56 29.16
C ASN A 417 -32.16 12.05 29.17
N GLN A 418 -31.24 12.95 28.90
CA GLN A 418 -31.47 14.39 29.00
C GLN A 418 -31.59 15.10 27.64
N GLN A 419 -30.99 14.55 26.61
CA GLN A 419 -30.97 15.14 25.29
C GLN A 419 -30.96 14.03 24.23
N TRP A 420 -31.42 14.37 23.03
CA TRP A 420 -31.34 13.46 21.91
C TRP A 420 -29.87 13.24 21.51
N TYR A 421 -29.42 12.00 21.54
CA TYR A 421 -28.06 11.60 21.25
C TYR A 421 -27.78 11.40 19.76
N GLY A 422 -28.81 11.28 18.92
CA GLY A 422 -28.67 11.01 17.48
C GLY A 422 -28.46 9.54 17.14
N ILE A 423 -28.88 9.18 15.93
CA ILE A 423 -28.76 7.79 15.44
C ILE A 423 -27.30 7.37 15.26
N LYS A 424 -26.40 8.31 14.95
CA LYS A 424 -24.97 8.02 14.82
C LYS A 424 -24.38 7.49 16.13
N ARG A 425 -24.60 8.20 17.25
CA ARG A 425 -24.13 7.75 18.57
C ARG A 425 -24.81 6.45 19.05
N PHE A 426 -26.05 6.21 18.61
CA PHE A 426 -26.69 4.91 18.82
C PHE A 426 -25.89 3.79 18.12
N PHE A 427 -25.46 3.97 16.89
CA PHE A 427 -24.60 3.00 16.20
C PHE A 427 -23.22 2.90 16.85
N ASP A 428 -22.60 4.01 17.26
CA ASP A 428 -21.32 4.00 18.00
C ASP A 428 -21.43 3.18 19.30
N TYR A 429 -22.54 3.34 20.02
CA TYR A 429 -22.83 2.51 21.20
C TYR A 429 -22.97 1.04 20.84
N LEU A 430 -23.70 0.70 19.79
CA LEU A 430 -23.81 -0.69 19.33
C LEU A 430 -22.45 -1.27 18.93
N GLU A 431 -21.59 -0.48 18.27
CA GLU A 431 -20.24 -0.91 17.92
C GLU A 431 -19.37 -1.20 19.14
N SER A 432 -19.50 -0.41 20.21
CA SER A 432 -18.82 -0.69 21.49
C SER A 432 -19.27 -2.03 22.12
N LYS A 433 -20.43 -2.54 21.73
CA LYS A 433 -21.02 -3.83 22.19
C LYS A 433 -20.95 -4.94 21.13
N ALA A 434 -20.18 -4.75 20.04
CA ALA A 434 -20.09 -5.70 18.93
C ALA A 434 -19.48 -7.07 19.31
N TYR A 435 -18.94 -7.23 20.53
CA TYR A 435 -18.56 -8.53 21.07
C TYR A 435 -19.76 -9.47 21.29
N LYS A 436 -21.00 -8.93 21.43
CA LYS A 436 -22.22 -9.72 21.54
C LYS A 436 -22.72 -10.13 20.15
N MET A 437 -23.03 -11.42 19.95
CA MET A 437 -23.42 -11.97 18.64
C MET A 437 -24.66 -11.26 18.05
N HIS A 438 -25.73 -11.07 18.84
CA HIS A 438 -26.96 -10.42 18.36
C HIS A 438 -26.73 -8.97 17.93
N ILE A 439 -25.85 -8.22 18.60
CA ILE A 439 -25.46 -6.86 18.20
C ILE A 439 -24.70 -6.91 16.87
N ARG A 440 -23.80 -7.87 16.69
CA ARG A 440 -23.05 -8.05 15.44
C ARG A 440 -23.98 -8.34 14.27
N VAL A 441 -24.97 -9.20 14.48
CA VAL A 441 -26.01 -9.50 13.48
C VAL A 441 -26.86 -8.27 13.17
N LEU A 442 -27.20 -7.47 14.18
CA LEU A 442 -27.94 -6.21 13.97
C LEU A 442 -27.12 -5.22 13.14
N LEU A 443 -25.88 -4.97 13.54
CA LEU A 443 -24.96 -4.07 12.83
C LEU A 443 -24.76 -4.50 11.38
N SER A 444 -24.62 -5.80 11.10
CA SER A 444 -24.41 -6.31 9.73
C SER A 444 -25.56 -5.97 8.78
N LYS A 445 -26.78 -5.74 9.28
CA LYS A 445 -27.96 -5.36 8.47
C LYS A 445 -27.92 -3.90 7.99
N TYR A 446 -27.16 -3.04 8.67
CA TYR A 446 -27.13 -1.60 8.42
C TYR A 446 -25.73 -1.09 8.06
N ARG A 447 -24.76 -1.99 7.84
CA ARG A 447 -23.41 -1.65 7.43
C ARG A 447 -23.28 -1.61 5.90
N SER A 448 -22.59 -0.60 5.42
CA SER A 448 -22.08 -0.55 4.06
C SER A 448 -20.56 -0.41 4.06
N TYR A 449 -19.98 -0.84 2.97
CA TYR A 449 -18.55 -0.66 2.72
C TYR A 449 -18.40 0.53 1.76
N THR A 450 -18.01 1.66 2.31
CA THR A 450 -17.72 2.86 1.53
C THR A 450 -16.23 2.95 1.24
N GLU A 451 -15.89 3.60 0.14
CA GLU A 451 -14.50 3.88 -0.18
C GLU A 451 -13.84 4.69 0.95
N CYS A 452 -12.61 4.35 1.30
CA CYS A 452 -11.89 5.03 2.36
C CYS A 452 -11.60 6.50 1.96
N PRO A 453 -12.08 7.50 2.70
CA PRO A 453 -11.90 8.91 2.33
C PRO A 453 -10.41 9.34 2.37
N SER A 454 -9.60 8.70 3.22
CA SER A 454 -8.19 9.05 3.38
C SER A 454 -7.31 8.53 2.24
N CYS A 455 -7.60 7.38 1.64
CA CYS A 455 -6.78 6.82 0.57
C CYS A 455 -7.54 6.63 -0.74
N ARG A 456 -8.82 6.96 -0.83
CA ARG A 456 -9.67 6.78 -2.02
C ARG A 456 -9.44 5.43 -2.70
N GLY A 457 -9.57 4.34 -1.93
CA GLY A 457 -9.42 2.98 -2.43
C GLY A 457 -7.97 2.50 -2.64
N ALA A 458 -6.98 3.37 -2.61
CA ALA A 458 -5.58 3.01 -2.90
C ALA A 458 -4.96 2.04 -1.90
N ARG A 459 -5.55 1.87 -0.70
CA ARG A 459 -5.10 0.97 0.39
C ARG A 459 -3.76 1.36 1.04
N LEU A 460 -2.97 2.19 0.39
CA LEU A 460 -1.61 2.60 0.76
C LEU A 460 -1.61 4.01 1.36
N LYS A 461 -0.55 4.31 2.10
CA LYS A 461 -0.22 5.68 2.52
C LYS A 461 0.20 6.53 1.32
N THR A 462 0.07 7.85 1.44
CA THR A 462 0.48 8.80 0.40
C THR A 462 1.95 8.64 0.03
N GLU A 463 2.83 8.44 1.01
CA GLU A 463 4.28 8.28 0.83
C GLU A 463 4.64 7.15 -0.14
N SER A 464 3.87 6.05 -0.13
CA SER A 464 4.04 4.93 -1.08
C SER A 464 3.66 5.30 -2.51
N LEU A 465 2.72 6.23 -2.67
CA LEU A 465 2.14 6.61 -3.96
C LEU A 465 2.92 7.74 -4.66
N LEU A 466 3.89 8.35 -3.95
CA LEU A 466 4.82 9.33 -4.52
C LEU A 466 5.88 8.68 -5.41
N TRP A 467 6.10 7.38 -5.26
CA TRP A 467 7.06 6.61 -6.04
C TRP A 467 6.43 6.14 -7.35
N ARG A 468 7.14 6.34 -8.45
CA ARG A 468 6.67 6.02 -9.80
C ARG A 468 7.69 5.21 -10.56
N LEU A 469 7.22 4.32 -11.43
CA LEU A 469 8.04 3.42 -12.23
C LEU A 469 7.77 3.63 -13.72
N GLY A 470 8.83 3.64 -14.52
CA GLY A 470 8.77 3.78 -15.97
C GLY A 470 8.93 5.23 -16.47
N SER A 471 8.97 5.40 -17.79
CA SER A 471 8.98 6.68 -18.49
C SER A 471 7.55 7.23 -18.67
N LYS A 472 7.46 8.49 -19.14
CA LYS A 472 6.15 9.07 -19.48
C LYS A 472 5.48 8.33 -20.64
N ALA A 473 6.25 7.97 -21.67
CA ALA A 473 5.73 7.25 -22.83
C ALA A 473 5.19 5.86 -22.47
N GLN A 474 5.89 5.12 -21.63
CA GLN A 474 5.45 3.80 -21.12
C GLN A 474 4.17 3.93 -20.29
N ALA A 475 4.10 4.94 -19.43
CA ALA A 475 2.92 5.19 -18.61
C ALA A 475 1.69 5.59 -19.46
N ASP A 476 1.87 6.47 -20.47
CA ASP A 476 0.81 6.91 -21.35
C ASP A 476 0.26 5.75 -22.20
N ALA A 477 1.13 4.83 -22.63
CA ALA A 477 0.74 3.63 -23.37
C ALA A 477 -0.07 2.64 -22.52
N ALA A 478 0.26 2.51 -21.23
CA ALA A 478 -0.41 1.57 -20.33
C ALA A 478 -1.72 2.12 -19.75
N LEU A 479 -1.74 3.41 -19.38
CA LEU A 479 -2.88 4.07 -18.74
C LEU A 479 -2.99 5.52 -19.21
N ALA A 480 -4.16 5.87 -19.74
CA ALA A 480 -4.42 7.24 -20.16
C ALA A 480 -4.15 8.24 -19.00
N PRO A 481 -3.48 9.38 -19.27
CA PRO A 481 -3.08 10.34 -18.23
C PRO A 481 -4.23 10.78 -17.33
N ALA A 482 -5.42 11.02 -17.90
CA ALA A 482 -6.62 11.42 -17.17
C ALA A 482 -7.14 10.35 -16.18
N LEU A 483 -6.77 9.08 -16.34
CA LEU A 483 -7.19 7.98 -15.47
C LEU A 483 -6.19 7.69 -14.34
N ARG A 484 -5.02 8.33 -14.34
CA ARG A 484 -4.01 8.13 -13.30
C ARG A 484 -4.52 8.61 -11.95
N PHE A 485 -4.19 7.86 -10.94
CA PHE A 485 -4.61 8.13 -9.57
C PHE A 485 -3.87 9.37 -9.00
N LEU A 486 -4.65 10.34 -8.52
CA LEU A 486 -4.13 11.49 -7.78
C LEU A 486 -4.14 11.14 -6.29
N PRO A 487 -2.97 10.97 -5.64
CA PRO A 487 -2.91 10.64 -4.21
C PRO A 487 -3.56 11.73 -3.35
N VAL A 488 -4.16 11.33 -2.25
CA VAL A 488 -4.69 12.28 -1.26
C VAL A 488 -3.52 12.84 -0.45
N GLY A 489 -3.53 14.15 -0.19
CA GLY A 489 -2.49 14.81 0.61
C GLY A 489 -1.24 15.18 -0.18
N VAL A 490 -1.34 15.27 -1.50
CA VAL A 490 -0.39 15.97 -2.36
C VAL A 490 -0.98 17.31 -2.82
N ASP A 491 -0.12 18.27 -3.11
CA ASP A 491 -0.53 19.60 -3.60
C ASP A 491 -0.48 19.68 -5.14
N TRP A 492 -0.37 18.52 -5.81
CA TRP A 492 -0.27 18.43 -7.26
C TRP A 492 -1.57 18.80 -7.95
N THR A 493 -1.45 19.60 -9.03
CA THR A 493 -2.56 19.77 -9.97
C THR A 493 -2.74 18.54 -10.84
N ARG A 494 -3.88 18.46 -11.53
CA ARG A 494 -4.13 17.36 -12.47
C ARG A 494 -3.13 17.38 -13.62
N GLU A 495 -2.81 18.56 -14.15
CA GLU A 495 -1.83 18.74 -15.23
C GLU A 495 -0.43 18.31 -14.80
N GLN A 496 -0.02 18.63 -13.56
CA GLN A 496 1.26 18.18 -13.03
C GLN A 496 1.31 16.65 -12.94
N LEU A 497 0.26 16.00 -12.41
CA LEU A 497 0.20 14.53 -12.36
C LEU A 497 0.29 13.89 -13.75
N GLU A 498 -0.41 14.45 -14.74
CA GLU A 498 -0.42 13.94 -16.12
C GLU A 498 0.93 14.13 -16.82
N ALA A 499 1.68 15.16 -16.45
CA ALA A 499 3.03 15.40 -16.95
C ALA A 499 4.08 14.48 -16.30
N LEU A 500 3.81 13.92 -15.11
CA LEU A 500 4.76 13.06 -14.40
C LEU A 500 5.08 11.78 -15.21
N PRO A 501 6.34 11.34 -15.19
CA PRO A 501 6.72 10.06 -15.79
C PRO A 501 6.27 8.89 -14.92
N GLY A 502 6.10 7.74 -15.54
CA GLY A 502 5.83 6.47 -14.88
C GLY A 502 4.44 6.37 -14.24
N LEU A 503 4.17 5.25 -13.60
CA LEU A 503 2.95 4.94 -12.87
C LEU A 503 3.25 4.71 -11.39
N CYS A 504 2.33 5.09 -10.49
CA CYS A 504 2.41 4.71 -9.09
C CYS A 504 1.95 3.26 -8.89
N LEU A 505 2.23 2.67 -7.72
CA LEU A 505 1.87 1.28 -7.45
C LEU A 505 0.37 1.03 -7.57
N HIS A 506 -0.47 1.96 -7.13
CA HIS A 506 -1.92 1.82 -7.23
C HIS A 506 -2.37 1.77 -8.70
N ASP A 507 -1.81 2.62 -9.56
CA ASP A 507 -2.11 2.60 -10.99
C ASP A 507 -1.82 1.22 -11.60
N LEU A 508 -0.63 0.64 -11.31
CA LEU A 508 -0.25 -0.69 -11.79
C LEU A 508 -1.16 -1.79 -11.27
N MET A 509 -1.58 -1.71 -10.01
CA MET A 509 -2.49 -2.70 -9.40
C MET A 509 -3.91 -2.68 -9.98
N GLN A 510 -4.29 -1.62 -10.69
CA GLN A 510 -5.59 -1.48 -11.36
C GLN A 510 -5.54 -1.86 -12.85
N LEU A 511 -4.35 -2.08 -13.42
CA LEU A 511 -4.22 -2.48 -14.83
C LEU A 511 -4.71 -3.92 -15.04
N PRO A 512 -5.39 -4.20 -16.15
CA PRO A 512 -5.57 -5.54 -16.65
C PRO A 512 -4.21 -6.24 -16.86
N ILE A 513 -4.16 -7.56 -16.67
CA ILE A 513 -2.90 -8.32 -16.69
C ILE A 513 -2.16 -8.21 -18.03
N ASP A 514 -2.87 -8.16 -19.14
CA ASP A 514 -2.30 -7.97 -20.47
C ASP A 514 -1.59 -6.62 -20.62
N ARG A 515 -2.20 -5.54 -20.13
CA ARG A 515 -1.58 -4.19 -20.12
C ARG A 515 -0.42 -4.11 -19.14
N LEU A 516 -0.55 -4.74 -17.97
CA LEU A 516 0.53 -4.83 -17.00
C LEU A 516 1.75 -5.54 -17.61
N ARG A 517 1.54 -6.65 -18.31
CA ARG A 517 2.59 -7.37 -19.04
C ARG A 517 3.25 -6.48 -20.10
N ALA A 518 2.44 -5.82 -20.95
CA ALA A 518 2.96 -4.91 -21.98
C ALA A 518 3.82 -3.79 -21.38
N PHE A 519 3.39 -3.21 -20.26
CA PHE A 519 4.16 -2.18 -19.55
C PHE A 519 5.52 -2.70 -19.10
N PHE A 520 5.60 -3.90 -18.52
CA PHE A 520 6.87 -4.46 -18.04
C PHE A 520 7.79 -4.92 -19.19
N VAL A 521 7.24 -5.41 -20.30
CA VAL A 521 8.04 -5.72 -21.50
C VAL A 521 8.69 -4.44 -22.06
N ALA A 522 7.94 -3.35 -22.15
CA ALA A 522 8.48 -2.07 -22.58
C ALA A 522 9.54 -1.52 -21.62
N LEU A 523 9.34 -1.67 -20.31
CA LEU A 523 10.31 -1.25 -19.29
C LEU A 523 11.61 -2.06 -19.39
N GLN A 524 11.53 -3.36 -19.64
CA GLN A 524 12.70 -4.24 -19.80
C GLN A 524 13.50 -3.89 -21.07
N SER A 525 12.82 -3.58 -22.18
CA SER A 525 13.48 -3.21 -23.44
C SER A 525 14.31 -1.94 -23.33
N ASP A 526 13.83 -0.93 -22.61
CA ASP A 526 14.57 0.32 -22.39
C ASP A 526 15.82 0.09 -21.52
N LEU A 527 15.74 -0.80 -20.52
CA LEU A 527 16.90 -1.15 -19.70
C LEU A 527 17.97 -1.92 -20.48
N ALA A 528 17.56 -2.85 -21.35
CA ALA A 528 18.49 -3.58 -22.22
C ALA A 528 19.17 -2.66 -23.27
N GLY A 529 18.48 -1.63 -23.73
CA GLY A 529 19.03 -0.62 -24.65
C GLY A 529 20.08 0.29 -24.00
N VAL A 530 19.96 0.56 -22.70
CA VAL A 530 20.91 1.37 -21.93
C VAL A 530 22.21 0.61 -21.69
N ASP A 531 22.17 -0.69 -21.43
CA ASP A 531 23.37 -1.53 -21.23
C ASP A 531 24.20 -1.71 -22.53
N ALA A 532 23.56 -1.57 -23.69
CA ALA A 532 24.24 -1.66 -24.99
C ALA A 532 24.93 -0.35 -25.44
N GLY A 533 24.61 0.78 -24.82
CA GLY A 533 25.04 2.12 -25.28
C GLY A 533 25.88 2.97 -24.33
N ALA A 534 26.05 2.59 -23.09
CA ALA A 534 26.75 3.41 -22.09
C ALA A 534 27.65 2.59 -21.17
N GLY A 535 28.93 2.74 -21.35
CA GLY A 535 29.91 2.40 -20.32
C GLY A 535 29.63 3.18 -19.05
N THR A 536 29.55 2.46 -17.94
CA THR A 536 29.61 2.94 -16.55
C THR A 536 28.51 3.90 -16.07
N LEU A 537 27.34 3.35 -15.75
CA LEU A 537 26.56 3.82 -14.62
C LEU A 537 26.20 2.60 -13.75
N ALA A 538 27.16 2.18 -12.92
CA ALA A 538 26.96 1.22 -11.85
C ALA A 538 26.15 1.91 -10.74
N GLY A 539 24.83 1.98 -10.93
CA GLY A 539 23.83 2.35 -9.94
C GLY A 539 22.97 1.12 -9.56
N PRO A 540 22.06 1.21 -8.61
CA PRO A 540 21.32 0.10 -7.99
C PRO A 540 20.46 -0.75 -8.95
N LEU A 541 20.58 -0.58 -10.25
CA LEU A 541 19.80 -1.26 -11.30
C LEU A 541 20.33 -2.66 -11.69
N ALA A 542 21.54 -3.05 -11.28
CA ALA A 542 22.14 -4.33 -11.66
C ALA A 542 21.36 -5.58 -11.16
N GLY A 543 20.48 -5.42 -10.16
CA GLY A 543 19.57 -6.50 -9.70
C GLY A 543 18.16 -6.44 -10.29
N ALA A 544 17.79 -5.35 -10.98
CA ALA A 544 16.41 -5.15 -11.44
C ALA A 544 16.07 -5.98 -12.69
N GLY A 545 17.04 -6.33 -13.51
CA GLY A 545 16.81 -7.12 -14.73
C GLY A 545 16.25 -8.54 -14.46
N SER A 546 16.74 -9.22 -13.42
CA SER A 546 16.24 -10.54 -13.03
C SER A 546 14.84 -10.47 -12.39
N LEU A 547 14.55 -9.40 -11.63
CA LEU A 547 13.23 -9.14 -11.03
C LEU A 547 12.18 -8.80 -12.09
N LEU A 548 12.55 -8.00 -13.10
CA LEU A 548 11.67 -7.66 -14.22
C LEU A 548 11.35 -8.90 -15.07
N GLY A 549 12.34 -9.78 -15.30
CA GLY A 549 12.13 -11.07 -15.95
C GLY A 549 11.15 -11.97 -15.17
N ALA A 550 11.26 -12.02 -13.85
CA ALA A 550 10.36 -12.78 -12.99
C ALA A 550 8.92 -12.23 -13.01
N VAL A 551 8.74 -10.90 -13.02
CA VAL A 551 7.41 -10.26 -13.12
C VAL A 551 6.79 -10.50 -14.50
N ALA A 552 7.57 -10.44 -15.57
CA ALA A 552 7.10 -10.73 -16.92
C ALA A 552 6.70 -12.22 -17.09
N LEU A 553 7.46 -13.16 -16.50
CA LEU A 553 7.16 -14.58 -16.49
C LEU A 553 5.95 -14.94 -15.61
N ALA A 554 5.81 -14.33 -14.44
CA ALA A 554 4.66 -14.53 -13.56
C ALA A 554 3.36 -13.99 -14.21
N GLY A 555 3.43 -12.87 -14.95
CA GLY A 555 2.32 -12.38 -15.77
C GLY A 555 1.93 -13.33 -16.91
N ALA A 556 2.90 -14.02 -17.52
CA ALA A 556 2.65 -15.01 -18.55
C ALA A 556 1.98 -16.28 -17.98
N SER A 557 2.38 -16.72 -16.79
CA SER A 557 1.79 -17.88 -16.10
C SER A 557 0.35 -17.60 -15.63
N ALA A 558 0.07 -16.39 -15.17
CA ALA A 558 -1.28 -15.96 -14.78
C ALA A 558 -2.24 -15.83 -15.98
N GLY A 559 -1.73 -15.46 -17.16
CA GLY A 559 -2.51 -15.39 -18.40
C GLY A 559 -2.90 -16.77 -18.96
N LEU A 560 -2.11 -17.80 -18.72
CA LEU A 560 -2.40 -19.18 -19.11
C LEU A 560 -3.50 -19.83 -18.25
N LEU A 561 -3.72 -19.36 -17.02
CA LEU A 561 -4.76 -19.87 -16.11
C LEU A 561 -6.15 -19.25 -16.36
N VAL A 562 -6.23 -18.14 -17.09
CA VAL A 562 -7.50 -17.41 -17.37
C VAL A 562 -8.03 -17.71 -18.78
N GLY A 563 -7.27 -18.38 -19.63
CA GLY A 563 -7.61 -18.67 -21.03
C GLY A 563 -8.15 -20.08 -21.31
N ALA A 564 -8.63 -20.80 -20.28
CA ALA A 564 -9.26 -22.12 -20.42
C ALA A 564 -10.67 -22.07 -19.81
N ASP A 565 -11.60 -21.41 -20.53
CA ASP A 565 -13.05 -21.62 -20.47
C ASP A 565 -13.56 -21.87 -21.89
#